data_3664e1f44d28dbad8edab28f6b3b9d6e
#
_entry.id   3664e1f44d28dbad8edab28f6b3b9d6e
#
_cell.length_a   1.000
_cell.length_b   1.000
_cell.length_c   1.000
_cell.angle_alpha   90.00
_cell.angle_beta   90.00
_cell.angle_gamma   90.00
#
_symmetry.space_group_name_H-M   'P 1'
#
loop_
_entity.id
_entity.type
_entity.pdbx_description
1 polymer ?
#
loop_
_entity_poly.entity_id
_entity_poly.type
_entity_poly.pdbx_seq_one_letter_code
_entity_poly.pdbx_strand_id
1 'polypeptide(L)'
;MILLIDNYDSFSYNVYQLVGSVNPDIRVIRNDECSVDEIRAMNPSHIILSPGPGRPDKAGVCEEVIRELGGRIPILGICLGHQAICEVAGATVTYASHLMHGKQSLATLDTDSVLFRGMKKVITVARYHSLVADPQTIPAELKVTAVTEDGEVMAVEQTEKQIYGVQFQIGRAHV
;
A
#
# COMPACT_ATOMS: atom_id res chain seq x y z
N MET A 1 14.05 2.03 -13.19
CA MET A 1 14.34 1.33 -11.92
C MET A 1 13.14 1.50 -10.99
N ILE A 2 12.66 0.40 -10.42
CA ILE A 2 11.62 0.40 -9.38
C ILE A 2 12.31 0.55 -8.03
N LEU A 3 11.84 1.47 -7.20
CA LEU A 3 12.35 1.65 -5.85
C LEU A 3 11.39 1.03 -4.83
N LEU A 4 11.85 0.05 -4.08
CA LEU A 4 11.12 -0.52 -2.95
C LEU A 4 11.64 0.09 -1.66
N ILE A 5 10.78 0.78 -0.92
CA ILE A 5 11.10 1.33 0.39
C ILE A 5 10.68 0.31 1.44
N ASP A 6 11.67 -0.25 2.11
CA ASP A 6 11.48 -1.30 3.13
C ASP A 6 11.20 -0.66 4.49
N ASN A 7 10.04 -0.96 5.05
CA ASN A 7 9.61 -0.51 6.37
C ASN A 7 10.02 -1.48 7.47
N TYR A 8 11.18 -2.14 7.34
CA TYR A 8 11.70 -3.10 8.32
C TYR A 8 10.75 -4.29 8.50
N ASP A 9 10.22 -4.79 7.38
CA ASP A 9 9.26 -5.88 7.37
C ASP A 9 9.89 -7.18 6.88
N SER A 10 9.54 -8.29 7.51
CA SER A 10 10.02 -9.61 7.12
C SER A 10 9.55 -10.06 5.73
N PHE A 11 8.48 -9.45 5.21
CA PHE A 11 7.93 -9.76 3.89
C PHE A 11 8.46 -8.88 2.76
N SER A 12 9.27 -7.87 3.06
CA SER A 12 9.84 -7.00 2.01
C SER A 12 10.64 -7.79 0.98
N TYR A 13 11.35 -8.83 1.41
CA TYR A 13 12.08 -9.69 0.49
C TYR A 13 11.16 -10.45 -0.47
N ASN A 14 10.00 -10.92 0.02
CA ASN A 14 9.01 -11.59 -0.85
C ASN A 14 8.43 -10.61 -1.86
N VAL A 15 8.16 -9.38 -1.46
CA VAL A 15 7.71 -8.32 -2.37
C VAL A 15 8.80 -8.05 -3.42
N TYR A 16 10.04 -7.93 -2.98
CA TYR A 16 11.20 -7.75 -3.87
C TYR A 16 11.28 -8.86 -4.93
N GLN A 17 11.16 -10.13 -4.52
CA GLN A 17 11.21 -11.26 -5.45
C GLN A 17 10.02 -11.26 -6.42
N LEU A 18 8.81 -10.99 -5.92
CA LEU A 18 7.62 -10.98 -6.75
C LEU A 18 7.70 -9.89 -7.82
N VAL A 19 8.05 -8.68 -7.43
CA VAL A 19 8.20 -7.55 -8.36
C VAL A 19 9.38 -7.78 -9.29
N GLY A 20 10.49 -8.29 -8.77
CA GLY A 20 11.69 -8.60 -9.56
C GLY A 20 11.46 -9.69 -10.62
N SER A 21 10.47 -10.57 -10.43
CA SER A 21 10.10 -11.54 -11.46
C SER A 21 9.43 -10.91 -12.67
N VAL A 22 8.80 -9.74 -12.47
CA VAL A 22 8.15 -8.96 -13.55
C VAL A 22 9.14 -7.96 -14.14
N ASN A 23 9.89 -7.27 -13.28
CA ASN A 23 10.91 -6.31 -13.69
C ASN A 23 12.12 -6.41 -12.74
N PRO A 24 13.25 -6.97 -13.21
CA PRO A 24 14.42 -7.18 -12.36
C PRO A 24 15.18 -5.91 -12.02
N ASP A 25 14.89 -4.78 -12.67
CA ASP A 25 15.50 -3.50 -12.35
C ASP A 25 14.83 -2.85 -11.13
N ILE A 26 15.11 -3.43 -9.96
CA ILE A 26 14.54 -3.03 -8.68
C ILE A 26 15.65 -2.80 -7.65
N ARG A 27 15.52 -1.71 -6.88
CA ARG A 27 16.43 -1.38 -5.78
C ARG A 27 15.64 -1.28 -4.49
N VAL A 28 16.23 -1.76 -3.39
CA VAL A 28 15.65 -1.68 -2.06
C VAL A 28 16.43 -0.69 -1.21
N ILE A 29 15.71 0.21 -0.55
CA ILE A 29 16.26 1.06 0.51
C ILE A 29 15.37 0.95 1.74
N ARG A 30 15.92 1.23 2.92
CA ARG A 30 15.11 1.31 4.14
C ARG A 30 14.47 2.69 4.27
N ASN A 31 13.38 2.77 5.03
CA ASN A 31 12.60 4.00 5.15
C ASN A 31 13.33 5.18 5.83
N ASP A 32 14.45 4.91 6.47
CA ASP A 32 15.31 5.90 7.15
C ASP A 32 16.70 6.02 6.51
N GLU A 33 16.92 5.39 5.35
CA GLU A 33 18.22 5.36 4.69
C GLU A 33 18.47 6.58 3.82
N CYS A 34 17.44 7.09 3.15
CA CYS A 34 17.55 8.20 2.21
C CYS A 34 16.50 9.26 2.50
N SER A 35 16.85 10.52 2.21
CA SER A 35 15.89 11.62 2.21
C SER A 35 15.01 11.58 0.96
N VAL A 36 13.91 12.33 0.97
CA VAL A 36 13.05 12.46 -0.21
C VAL A 36 13.80 13.08 -1.39
N ASP A 37 14.70 14.01 -1.14
CA ASP A 37 15.52 14.64 -2.20
C ASP A 37 16.49 13.64 -2.82
N GLU A 38 17.10 12.78 -2.02
CA GLU A 38 17.94 11.70 -2.52
C GLU A 38 17.14 10.70 -3.36
N ILE A 39 15.92 10.37 -2.94
CA ILE A 39 15.02 9.49 -3.70
C ILE A 39 14.62 10.16 -5.02
N ARG A 40 14.28 11.43 -4.99
CA ARG A 40 13.99 12.20 -6.22
C ARG A 40 15.16 12.16 -7.20
N ALA A 41 16.38 12.32 -6.68
CA ALA A 41 17.60 12.29 -7.50
C ALA A 41 17.86 10.91 -8.15
N MET A 42 17.41 9.84 -7.53
CA MET A 42 17.47 8.49 -8.12
C MET A 42 16.58 8.34 -9.36
N ASN A 43 15.59 9.21 -9.50
CA ASN A 43 14.61 9.20 -10.60
C ASN A 43 14.00 7.82 -10.84
N PRO A 44 13.37 7.19 -9.84
CA PRO A 44 12.75 5.88 -10.05
C PRO A 44 11.55 5.99 -10.97
N SER A 45 11.27 4.92 -11.71
CA SER A 45 10.07 4.83 -12.55
C SER A 45 8.80 4.58 -11.74
N HIS A 46 8.93 3.87 -10.64
CA HIS A 46 7.85 3.50 -9.71
C HIS A 46 8.41 3.41 -8.31
N ILE A 47 7.56 3.66 -7.32
CA ILE A 47 7.90 3.50 -5.91
C ILE A 47 6.90 2.54 -5.27
N ILE A 48 7.42 1.57 -4.50
CA ILE A 48 6.61 0.66 -3.70
C ILE A 48 6.95 0.89 -2.23
N LEU A 49 5.92 1.12 -1.41
CA LEU A 49 6.04 1.26 0.04
C LEU A 49 5.63 -0.07 0.67
N SER A 50 6.56 -0.74 1.35
CA SER A 50 6.35 -2.09 1.86
C SER A 50 5.41 -2.13 3.06
N PRO A 51 4.91 -3.33 3.43
CA PRO A 51 4.38 -3.55 4.77
C PRO A 51 5.41 -3.19 5.83
N GLY A 52 4.96 -3.08 7.09
CA GLY A 52 5.86 -2.84 8.21
C GLY A 52 5.09 -2.68 9.52
N PRO A 53 5.81 -2.67 10.63
CA PRO A 53 5.22 -2.51 11.95
C PRO A 53 4.89 -1.07 12.27
N GLY A 54 4.01 -0.88 13.24
CA GLY A 54 3.71 0.44 13.80
C GLY A 54 2.73 1.25 12.95
N ARG A 55 2.76 2.54 13.18
CA ARG A 55 1.87 3.49 12.51
C ARG A 55 2.54 4.11 11.29
N PRO A 56 1.75 4.53 10.28
CA PRO A 56 2.33 5.08 9.05
C PRO A 56 3.08 6.40 9.26
N ASP A 57 2.71 7.23 10.24
CA ASP A 57 3.40 8.46 10.55
C ASP A 57 4.80 8.24 11.19
N LYS A 58 5.08 7.00 11.60
CA LYS A 58 6.38 6.59 12.14
C LYS A 58 7.21 5.77 11.14
N ALA A 59 6.79 5.72 9.89
CA ALA A 59 7.44 4.92 8.84
C ALA A 59 8.49 5.72 8.05
N GLY A 60 9.34 6.47 8.74
CA GLY A 60 10.44 7.21 8.12
C GLY A 60 9.97 8.16 7.02
N VAL A 61 10.51 8.01 5.82
CA VAL A 61 10.29 8.92 4.68
C VAL A 61 8.96 8.67 3.94
N CYS A 62 8.19 7.64 4.29
CA CYS A 62 7.04 7.18 3.47
C CYS A 62 6.00 8.27 3.21
N GLU A 63 5.54 8.97 4.25
CA GLU A 63 4.49 10.00 4.06
C GLU A 63 5.01 11.19 3.26
N GLU A 64 6.25 11.59 3.50
CA GLU A 64 6.89 12.68 2.76
C GLU A 64 7.04 12.31 1.27
N VAL A 65 7.41 11.08 0.97
CA VAL A 65 7.47 10.57 -0.42
C VAL A 65 6.10 10.68 -1.11
N ILE A 66 5.05 10.30 -0.42
CA ILE A 66 3.68 10.41 -0.97
C ILE A 66 3.33 11.88 -1.25
N ARG A 67 3.59 12.77 -0.31
CA ARG A 67 3.27 14.20 -0.46
C ARG A 67 4.04 14.85 -1.59
N GLU A 68 5.34 14.59 -1.67
CA GLU A 68 6.22 15.32 -2.59
C GLU A 68 6.37 14.68 -3.96
N LEU A 69 6.30 13.36 -4.04
CA LEU A 69 6.49 12.62 -5.29
C LEU A 69 5.19 12.08 -5.88
N GLY A 70 4.09 12.07 -5.11
CA GLY A 70 2.77 11.71 -5.61
C GLY A 70 2.34 12.62 -6.75
N GLY A 71 1.86 12.02 -7.85
CA GLY A 71 1.53 12.75 -9.07
C GLY A 71 2.70 12.93 -10.05
N ARG A 72 3.92 12.60 -9.64
CA ARG A 72 5.12 12.63 -10.50
C ARG A 72 5.66 11.25 -10.76
N ILE A 73 5.59 10.36 -9.78
CA ILE A 73 6.06 8.99 -9.85
C ILE A 73 4.92 8.10 -9.37
N PRO A 74 4.54 7.04 -10.11
CA PRO A 74 3.54 6.09 -9.62
C PRO A 74 3.97 5.43 -8.31
N ILE A 75 3.04 5.37 -7.36
CA ILE A 75 3.29 4.85 -6.01
C ILE A 75 2.28 3.74 -5.69
N LEU A 76 2.78 2.61 -5.22
CA LEU A 76 1.99 1.52 -4.65
C LEU A 76 2.34 1.36 -3.18
N GLY A 77 1.37 1.50 -2.30
CA GLY A 77 1.52 1.22 -0.87
C GLY A 77 0.88 -0.09 -0.48
N ILE A 78 1.59 -0.91 0.30
CA ILE A 78 1.11 -2.21 0.76
C ILE A 78 1.03 -2.19 2.28
N CYS A 79 -0.11 -2.52 2.84
CA CYS A 79 -0.40 -2.55 4.27
C CYS A 79 -0.02 -1.22 4.96
N LEU A 80 1.13 -1.12 5.60
CA LEU A 80 1.61 0.14 6.19
C LEU A 80 1.71 1.26 5.14
N GLY A 81 2.19 0.96 3.94
CA GLY A 81 2.26 1.91 2.83
C GLY A 81 0.89 2.40 2.38
N HIS A 82 -0.11 1.52 2.36
CA HIS A 82 -1.50 1.88 2.09
C HIS A 82 -2.05 2.81 3.17
N GLN A 83 -1.78 2.50 4.44
CA GLN A 83 -2.20 3.34 5.55
C GLN A 83 -1.56 4.74 5.47
N ALA A 84 -0.30 4.82 5.06
CA ALA A 84 0.37 6.10 4.85
C ALA A 84 -0.30 6.92 3.74
N ILE A 85 -0.72 6.28 2.65
CA ILE A 85 -1.47 6.94 1.57
C ILE A 85 -2.78 7.50 2.10
N CYS A 86 -3.52 6.73 2.87
CA CYS A 86 -4.79 7.16 3.45
C CYS A 86 -4.58 8.34 4.42
N GLU A 87 -3.58 8.28 5.27
CA GLU A 87 -3.30 9.32 6.26
C GLU A 87 -2.86 10.63 5.60
N VAL A 88 -2.01 10.56 4.59
CA VAL A 88 -1.59 11.75 3.81
C VAL A 88 -2.79 12.41 3.13
N ALA A 89 -3.74 11.62 2.65
CA ALA A 89 -4.97 12.15 2.03
C ALA A 89 -5.94 12.79 3.04
N GLY A 90 -5.72 12.59 4.34
CA GLY A 90 -6.55 13.16 5.40
C GLY A 90 -7.46 12.17 6.11
N ALA A 91 -7.39 10.88 5.77
CA ALA A 91 -8.13 9.84 6.47
C ALA A 91 -7.51 9.55 7.85
N THR A 92 -8.31 9.02 8.76
CA THR A 92 -7.85 8.56 10.06
C THR A 92 -7.52 7.09 9.99
N VAL A 93 -6.30 6.74 10.42
CA VAL A 93 -5.87 5.35 10.57
C VAL A 93 -6.05 4.97 12.04
N THR A 94 -6.87 3.97 12.29
CA THR A 94 -7.29 3.54 13.64
C THR A 94 -7.24 2.03 13.76
N TYR A 95 -7.52 1.51 14.96
CA TYR A 95 -7.55 0.07 15.17
C TYR A 95 -8.74 -0.55 14.46
N ALA A 96 -8.52 -1.72 13.87
CA ALA A 96 -9.60 -2.52 13.29
C ALA A 96 -10.60 -2.92 14.38
N SER A 97 -11.88 -3.01 14.02
CA SER A 97 -12.95 -3.42 14.95
C SER A 97 -12.75 -4.84 15.47
N HIS A 98 -12.01 -5.66 14.74
CA HIS A 98 -11.66 -7.04 15.11
C HIS A 98 -10.18 -7.29 14.86
N LEU A 99 -9.52 -7.95 15.82
CA LEU A 99 -8.14 -8.42 15.62
C LEU A 99 -8.16 -9.58 14.63
N MET A 100 -7.60 -9.35 13.45
CA MET A 100 -7.65 -10.29 12.33
C MET A 100 -6.24 -10.74 11.94
N HIS A 101 -5.57 -11.53 12.80
CA HIS A 101 -4.25 -12.09 12.45
C HIS A 101 -4.46 -13.39 11.66
N GLY A 102 -4.14 -13.32 10.36
CA GLY A 102 -4.18 -14.48 9.48
C GLY A 102 -5.57 -14.95 9.08
N LYS A 103 -6.61 -14.19 9.39
CA LYS A 103 -7.97 -14.57 9.03
C LYS A 103 -8.24 -14.25 7.56
N GLN A 104 -8.77 -15.24 6.85
CA GLN A 104 -9.22 -15.06 5.47
C GLN A 104 -10.58 -14.35 5.46
N SER A 105 -10.74 -13.44 4.52
CA SER A 105 -11.98 -12.70 4.30
C SER A 105 -12.23 -12.52 2.82
N LEU A 106 -13.49 -12.36 2.44
CA LEU A 106 -13.84 -12.02 1.08
C LEU A 106 -13.75 -10.51 0.90
N ALA A 107 -13.10 -10.07 -0.16
CA ALA A 107 -13.03 -8.68 -0.56
C ALA A 107 -13.71 -8.50 -1.91
N THR A 108 -14.58 -7.49 -1.99
CA THR A 108 -15.21 -7.08 -3.25
C THR A 108 -14.37 -5.98 -3.89
N LEU A 109 -13.96 -6.21 -5.14
CA LEU A 109 -13.08 -5.32 -5.89
C LEU A 109 -13.87 -4.48 -6.88
N ASP A 110 -13.43 -3.24 -7.08
CA ASP A 110 -13.82 -2.44 -8.24
C ASP A 110 -12.95 -2.87 -9.42
N THR A 111 -13.50 -3.70 -10.30
CA THR A 111 -12.76 -4.25 -11.44
C THR A 111 -12.54 -3.25 -12.58
N ASP A 112 -13.13 -2.06 -12.49
CA ASP A 112 -12.83 -0.94 -13.39
C ASP A 112 -11.61 -0.13 -12.93
N SER A 113 -11.13 -0.34 -11.70
CA SER A 113 -9.93 0.30 -11.19
C SER A 113 -8.67 -0.22 -11.88
N VAL A 114 -7.59 0.57 -11.83
CA VAL A 114 -6.34 0.22 -12.50
C VAL A 114 -5.75 -1.09 -11.97
N LEU A 115 -5.70 -1.26 -10.64
CA LEU A 115 -5.09 -2.45 -10.03
C LEU A 115 -5.90 -3.73 -10.26
N PHE A 116 -7.23 -3.63 -10.33
CA PHE A 116 -8.09 -4.81 -10.33
C PHE A 116 -8.72 -5.10 -11.68
N ARG A 117 -8.31 -4.39 -12.72
CA ARG A 117 -8.80 -4.63 -14.07
C ARG A 117 -8.49 -6.05 -14.53
N GLY A 118 -9.53 -6.75 -14.98
CA GLY A 118 -9.41 -8.13 -15.43
C GLY A 118 -9.41 -9.18 -14.33
N MET A 119 -9.50 -8.76 -13.06
CA MET A 119 -9.59 -9.68 -11.92
C MET A 119 -11.04 -10.08 -11.66
N LYS A 120 -11.24 -11.13 -10.89
CA LYS A 120 -12.56 -11.50 -10.38
C LYS A 120 -13.07 -10.43 -9.44
N LYS A 121 -14.39 -10.20 -9.43
CA LYS A 121 -15.01 -9.18 -8.58
C LYS A 121 -14.84 -9.46 -7.09
N VAL A 122 -14.81 -10.72 -6.70
CA VAL A 122 -14.64 -11.13 -5.30
C VAL A 122 -13.42 -12.04 -5.20
N ILE A 123 -12.52 -11.70 -4.28
CA ILE A 123 -11.33 -12.50 -4.00
C ILE A 123 -11.22 -12.79 -2.51
N THR A 124 -10.50 -13.85 -2.16
CA THR A 124 -10.14 -14.14 -0.77
C THR A 124 -8.84 -13.43 -0.45
N VAL A 125 -8.83 -12.66 0.63
CA VAL A 125 -7.65 -11.95 1.12
C VAL A 125 -7.32 -12.39 2.54
N ALA A 126 -6.03 -12.36 2.89
CA ALA A 126 -5.58 -12.61 4.25
C ALA A 126 -5.34 -11.27 4.94
N ARG A 127 -5.91 -11.11 6.13
CA ARG A 127 -5.73 -9.91 6.94
C ARG A 127 -4.70 -10.16 8.03
N TYR A 128 -3.63 -9.35 8.03
CA TYR A 128 -2.53 -9.43 8.99
C TYR A 128 -2.29 -8.09 9.70
N HIS A 129 -3.28 -7.21 9.68
CA HIS A 129 -3.15 -5.85 10.18
C HIS A 129 -4.03 -5.63 11.41
N SER A 130 -3.57 -4.79 12.32
CA SER A 130 -4.34 -4.30 13.46
C SER A 130 -4.88 -2.88 13.23
N LEU A 131 -4.33 -2.16 12.26
CA LEU A 131 -4.74 -0.80 11.90
C LEU A 131 -5.42 -0.79 10.54
N VAL A 132 -6.42 0.08 10.41
CA VAL A 132 -7.18 0.27 9.16
C VAL A 132 -7.49 1.75 8.97
N ALA A 133 -7.72 2.16 7.72
CA ALA A 133 -8.29 3.47 7.45
C ALA A 133 -9.77 3.46 7.81
N ASP A 134 -10.21 4.44 8.61
CA ASP A 134 -11.63 4.60 8.94
C ASP A 134 -12.39 5.01 7.67
N PRO A 135 -13.35 4.19 7.20
CA PRO A 135 -14.04 4.45 5.94
C PRO A 135 -14.81 5.77 5.92
N GLN A 136 -15.26 6.25 7.08
CA GLN A 136 -16.01 7.50 7.19
C GLN A 136 -15.11 8.73 7.03
N THR A 137 -13.80 8.57 7.15
CA THR A 137 -12.83 9.67 7.08
C THR A 137 -12.12 9.75 5.73
N ILE A 138 -12.38 8.82 4.81
CA ILE A 138 -11.71 8.81 3.50
C ILE A 138 -12.26 9.94 2.64
N PRO A 139 -11.39 10.87 2.17
CA PRO A 139 -11.87 12.01 1.36
C PRO A 139 -12.27 11.56 -0.04
N ALA A 140 -13.04 12.42 -0.71
CA ALA A 140 -13.63 12.13 -2.02
C ALA A 140 -12.58 11.90 -3.12
N GLU A 141 -11.40 12.53 -3.03
CA GLU A 141 -10.32 12.38 -4.00
C GLU A 141 -9.63 11.02 -3.92
N LEU A 142 -9.84 10.27 -2.84
CA LEU A 142 -9.29 8.93 -2.66
C LEU A 142 -10.41 7.91 -2.81
N LYS A 143 -10.43 7.20 -3.94
CA LYS A 143 -11.47 6.23 -4.24
C LYS A 143 -11.20 4.92 -3.53
N VAL A 144 -12.20 4.39 -2.82
CA VAL A 144 -12.14 3.03 -2.25
C VAL A 144 -12.42 2.04 -3.36
N THR A 145 -11.49 1.11 -3.59
CA THR A 145 -11.54 0.16 -4.70
C THR A 145 -11.69 -1.29 -4.26
N ALA A 146 -11.60 -1.56 -2.97
CA ALA A 146 -11.89 -2.87 -2.40
C ALA A 146 -12.38 -2.74 -0.96
N VAL A 147 -13.40 -3.53 -0.62
CA VAL A 147 -13.96 -3.60 0.74
C VAL A 147 -14.23 -5.04 1.11
N THR A 148 -14.09 -5.37 2.39
CA THR A 148 -14.51 -6.67 2.93
C THR A 148 -16.01 -6.68 3.19
N GLU A 149 -16.56 -7.85 3.46
CA GLU A 149 -17.97 -8.04 3.78
C GLU A 149 -18.41 -7.28 5.04
N ASP A 150 -17.50 -7.02 5.97
CA ASP A 150 -17.75 -6.21 7.16
C ASP A 150 -17.46 -4.72 6.95
N GLY A 151 -17.20 -4.29 5.70
CA GLY A 151 -17.05 -2.88 5.33
C GLY A 151 -15.66 -2.29 5.56
N GLU A 152 -14.66 -3.10 5.84
CA GLU A 152 -13.29 -2.64 6.03
C GLU A 152 -12.65 -2.29 4.69
N VAL A 153 -12.00 -1.13 4.62
CA VAL A 153 -11.33 -0.65 3.41
C VAL A 153 -10.10 -1.49 3.13
N MET A 154 -10.05 -2.13 1.95
CA MET A 154 -8.98 -3.03 1.54
C MET A 154 -8.11 -2.47 0.44
N ALA A 155 -8.57 -1.49 -0.32
CA ALA A 155 -7.78 -0.82 -1.32
C ALA A 155 -8.31 0.58 -1.62
N VAL A 156 -7.40 1.45 -2.01
CA VAL A 156 -7.70 2.83 -2.41
C VAL A 156 -6.93 3.20 -3.67
N GLU A 157 -7.44 4.18 -4.40
CA GLU A 157 -6.82 4.67 -5.62
C GLU A 157 -7.03 6.17 -5.76
N GLN A 158 -5.96 6.89 -6.07
CA GLN A 158 -6.02 8.26 -6.56
C GLN A 158 -5.49 8.24 -7.98
N THR A 159 -6.38 8.03 -8.94
CA THR A 159 -6.06 7.70 -10.33
C THR A 159 -5.24 8.79 -11.02
N GLU A 160 -5.61 10.06 -10.82
CA GLU A 160 -4.94 11.19 -11.46
C GLU A 160 -3.47 11.31 -11.06
N LYS A 161 -3.14 10.93 -9.83
CA LYS A 161 -1.76 10.95 -9.32
C LYS A 161 -1.06 9.61 -9.44
N GLN A 162 -1.74 8.58 -9.92
CA GLN A 162 -1.21 7.21 -9.99
C GLN A 162 -0.72 6.73 -8.64
N ILE A 163 -1.53 6.93 -7.61
CA ILE A 163 -1.26 6.45 -6.25
C ILE A 163 -2.26 5.34 -5.93
N TYR A 164 -1.76 4.19 -5.50
CA TYR A 164 -2.55 2.98 -5.25
C TYR A 164 -2.17 2.39 -3.92
N GLY A 165 -3.15 1.95 -3.14
CA GLY A 165 -2.92 1.32 -1.86
C GLY A 165 -3.71 0.02 -1.72
N VAL A 166 -3.08 -1.01 -1.16
CA VAL A 166 -3.74 -2.26 -0.80
C VAL A 166 -3.43 -2.59 0.65
N GLN A 167 -4.46 -2.91 1.43
CA GLN A 167 -4.32 -3.24 2.85
C GLN A 167 -3.86 -4.68 3.05
N PHE A 168 -4.30 -5.58 2.20
CA PHE A 168 -3.89 -6.99 2.26
C PHE A 168 -2.45 -7.16 1.77
N GLN A 169 -1.78 -8.18 2.29
CA GLN A 169 -0.37 -8.40 1.94
C GLN A 169 -0.24 -9.25 0.68
N ILE A 170 0.42 -8.65 -0.32
CA ILE A 170 0.79 -9.31 -1.57
C ILE A 170 2.00 -10.20 -1.30
N GLY A 171 1.98 -11.42 -1.85
CA GLY A 171 3.11 -12.35 -1.74
C GLY A 171 3.13 -13.18 -0.45
N ARG A 172 2.18 -13.02 0.44
CA ARG A 172 1.95 -14.03 1.47
C ARG A 172 1.30 -15.23 0.82
N ALA A 173 1.99 -16.35 0.90
CA ALA A 173 1.54 -17.58 0.30
C ALA A 173 0.13 -17.90 0.77
N HIS A 174 -0.69 -18.30 -0.18
CA HIS A 174 -1.96 -18.93 0.11
C HIS A 174 -1.65 -20.25 0.80
N VAL A 175 -1.83 -20.27 2.07
CA VAL A 175 -1.71 -21.51 2.84
C VAL A 175 -3.10 -22.09 2.96
#